data_618f36459234856b10d84de693c3db5d
#
_entry.id   618f36459234856b10d84de693c3db5d
#
_cell.length_a   1.000
_cell.length_b   1.000
_cell.length_c   1.000
_cell.angle_alpha   90.00
_cell.angle_beta   90.00
_cell.angle_gamma   90.00
#
_symmetry.space_group_name_H-M   'P 1'
#
loop_
_entity.id
_entity.type
_entity.pdbx_description
1 polymer ?
#
loop_
_entity_poly.entity_id
_entity_poly.type
_entity_poly.pdbx_seq_one_letter_code
_entity_poly.pdbx_strand_id
1 'polypeptide(L)'
;MTNQCRQLALLMVGLAGLAAFPATANAQDEFAADAARLVAALKLDAGQTVADIGAGRGQLTVALAREVGPSGRVYATELESDRLRDIRKATGSAGLENVSVIEAHATRTNLPERCCDALVLRRVYHHFDNPQVMNASMRQSLKPGGLLAVLDFNPDSAESPDPGNRDTGDQHGVTSASVVRELSQAGFELVAVEEGARPGRFLVVVRRPSD
;
A
#
# COMPACT_ATOMS: atom_id res chain seq x y z
N MET A 1 73.21 0.29 -48.19
CA MET A 1 72.81 -0.90 -47.42
C MET A 1 71.87 -0.43 -46.28
N THR A 2 70.56 -0.43 -46.49
CA THR A 2 69.56 0.19 -45.62
C THR A 2 68.66 -0.88 -45.13
N ASN A 3 68.70 -1.09 -43.82
CA ASN A 3 67.80 -2.03 -43.10
C ASN A 3 66.54 -1.28 -42.62
N GLN A 4 65.39 -1.62 -43.20
CA GLN A 4 64.08 -1.14 -42.74
C GLN A 4 63.52 -2.13 -41.70
N CYS A 5 63.42 -1.68 -40.45
CA CYS A 5 62.67 -2.36 -39.40
C CYS A 5 61.16 -2.01 -39.49
N ARG A 6 60.35 -2.98 -39.86
CA ARG A 6 58.91 -2.86 -39.84
C ARG A 6 58.42 -3.07 -38.38
N GLN A 7 57.88 -2.03 -37.76
CA GLN A 7 57.13 -2.12 -36.50
C GLN A 7 55.68 -2.54 -36.77
N LEU A 8 55.29 -3.71 -36.25
CA LEU A 8 53.90 -4.10 -36.16
C LEU A 8 53.27 -3.39 -34.95
N ALA A 9 52.29 -2.52 -35.20
CA ALA A 9 51.43 -1.97 -34.16
C ALA A 9 50.29 -2.93 -33.89
N LEU A 10 50.27 -3.52 -32.69
CA LEU A 10 49.13 -4.28 -32.18
C LEU A 10 48.04 -3.28 -31.74
N LEU A 11 46.88 -3.26 -32.42
CA LEU A 11 45.68 -2.59 -31.98
C LEU A 11 45.00 -3.47 -30.88
N MET A 12 45.12 -3.04 -29.67
CA MET A 12 44.30 -3.58 -28.57
C MET A 12 42.92 -2.90 -28.60
N VAL A 13 41.91 -3.61 -29.12
CA VAL A 13 40.50 -3.21 -29.01
C VAL A 13 40.03 -3.54 -27.60
N GLY A 14 40.00 -2.52 -26.75
CA GLY A 14 39.38 -2.63 -25.42
C GLY A 14 37.88 -2.73 -25.55
N LEU A 15 37.29 -3.91 -25.24
CA LEU A 15 35.86 -4.06 -24.99
C LEU A 15 35.51 -3.33 -23.69
N ALA A 16 34.99 -2.13 -23.77
CA ALA A 16 34.35 -1.46 -22.62
C ALA A 16 33.02 -2.17 -22.36
N GLY A 17 33.01 -3.07 -21.37
CA GLY A 17 31.78 -3.64 -20.85
C GLY A 17 30.90 -2.54 -20.24
N LEU A 18 29.81 -2.22 -20.89
CA LEU A 18 28.73 -1.42 -20.22
C LEU A 18 28.21 -2.22 -19.06
N ALA A 19 28.66 -1.90 -17.85
CA ALA A 19 27.98 -2.32 -16.64
C ALA A 19 26.60 -1.62 -16.62
N ALA A 20 25.52 -2.35 -16.90
CA ALA A 20 24.19 -1.87 -16.70
C ALA A 20 23.99 -1.70 -15.19
N PHE A 21 24.04 -0.47 -14.70
CA PHE A 21 23.59 -0.15 -13.36
C PHE A 21 22.08 -0.45 -13.29
N PRO A 22 21.59 -1.15 -12.25
CA PRO A 22 20.15 -1.34 -12.09
C PRO A 22 19.51 0.06 -11.97
N ALA A 23 18.57 0.35 -12.86
CA ALA A 23 17.80 1.59 -12.79
C ALA A 23 17.13 1.65 -11.42
N THR A 24 17.42 2.68 -10.65
CA THR A 24 16.70 2.94 -9.38
C THR A 24 15.25 3.21 -9.73
N ALA A 25 14.34 2.30 -9.30
CA ALA A 25 12.91 2.51 -9.47
C ALA A 25 12.53 3.89 -8.92
N ASN A 26 11.90 4.72 -9.73
CA ASN A 26 11.42 6.02 -9.27
C ASN A 26 10.19 5.83 -8.37
N ALA A 27 9.79 6.86 -7.62
CA ALA A 27 8.64 6.79 -6.70
C ALA A 27 7.32 6.41 -7.39
N GLN A 28 7.21 6.69 -8.69
CA GLN A 28 6.03 6.37 -9.49
C GLN A 28 5.98 4.88 -9.85
N ASP A 29 7.11 4.27 -10.19
CA ASP A 29 7.22 2.82 -10.46
C ASP A 29 6.95 2.02 -9.20
N GLU A 30 7.44 2.50 -8.05
CA GLU A 30 7.18 1.91 -6.76
C GLU A 30 5.69 1.94 -6.40
N PHE A 31 5.06 3.08 -6.59
CA PHE A 31 3.61 3.22 -6.35
C PHE A 31 2.80 2.27 -7.24
N ALA A 32 3.13 2.17 -8.53
CA ALA A 32 2.44 1.27 -9.46
C ALA A 32 2.60 -0.21 -9.05
N ALA A 33 3.80 -0.60 -8.59
CA ALA A 33 4.04 -1.94 -8.06
C ALA A 33 3.24 -2.23 -6.79
N ASP A 34 3.18 -1.28 -5.84
CA ASP A 34 2.38 -1.39 -4.63
C ASP A 34 0.89 -1.55 -4.95
N ALA A 35 0.35 -0.72 -5.86
CA ALA A 35 -1.05 -0.78 -6.27
C ALA A 35 -1.39 -2.12 -6.92
N ALA A 36 -0.57 -2.61 -7.85
CA ALA A 36 -0.77 -3.91 -8.50
C ALA A 36 -0.71 -5.07 -7.49
N ARG A 37 0.21 -5.01 -6.53
CA ARG A 37 0.34 -6.01 -5.47
C ARG A 37 -0.90 -6.05 -4.57
N LEU A 38 -1.44 -4.89 -4.19
CA LEU A 38 -2.66 -4.77 -3.38
C LEU A 38 -3.89 -5.32 -4.11
N VAL A 39 -4.07 -4.95 -5.39
CA VAL A 39 -5.14 -5.47 -6.25
C VAL A 39 -5.09 -6.99 -6.34
N ALA A 40 -3.91 -7.56 -6.61
CA ALA A 40 -3.73 -9.01 -6.72
C ALA A 40 -4.00 -9.73 -5.38
N ALA A 41 -3.49 -9.20 -4.26
CA ALA A 41 -3.64 -9.79 -2.94
C ALA A 41 -5.10 -9.78 -2.45
N LEU A 42 -5.85 -8.74 -2.77
CA LEU A 42 -7.27 -8.60 -2.47
C LEU A 42 -8.17 -9.32 -3.48
N LYS A 43 -7.62 -9.81 -4.60
CA LYS A 43 -8.36 -10.42 -5.71
C LYS A 43 -9.52 -9.53 -6.16
N LEU A 44 -9.20 -8.24 -6.38
CA LEU A 44 -10.21 -7.27 -6.78
C LEU A 44 -10.71 -7.54 -8.20
N ASP A 45 -12.02 -7.59 -8.35
CA ASP A 45 -12.71 -7.75 -9.61
C ASP A 45 -13.63 -6.54 -9.92
N ALA A 46 -13.98 -6.39 -11.19
CA ALA A 46 -14.94 -5.39 -11.62
C ALA A 46 -16.29 -5.55 -10.90
N GLY A 47 -16.89 -4.45 -10.49
CA GLY A 47 -18.16 -4.43 -9.77
C GLY A 47 -18.07 -4.52 -8.24
N GLN A 48 -16.89 -4.82 -7.69
CA GLN A 48 -16.71 -4.89 -6.25
C GLN A 48 -16.67 -3.50 -5.58
N THR A 49 -16.93 -3.49 -4.28
CA THR A 49 -16.76 -2.31 -3.43
C THR A 49 -15.50 -2.45 -2.59
N VAL A 50 -14.58 -1.49 -2.72
CA VAL A 50 -13.33 -1.43 -1.97
C VAL A 50 -13.21 -0.11 -1.20
N ALA A 51 -12.59 -0.11 -0.02
CA ALA A 51 -12.26 1.13 0.66
C ALA A 51 -10.75 1.32 0.81
N ASP A 52 -10.30 2.53 0.49
CA ASP A 52 -8.94 3.05 0.65
C ASP A 52 -8.88 3.83 1.97
N ILE A 53 -8.28 3.23 3.00
CA ILE A 53 -8.21 3.78 4.36
C ILE A 53 -6.94 4.63 4.48
N GLY A 54 -7.10 5.93 4.80
CA GLY A 54 -5.99 6.87 4.80
C GLY A 54 -5.48 7.13 3.38
N ALA A 55 -6.39 7.52 2.49
CA ALA A 55 -6.15 7.63 1.04
C ALA A 55 -5.14 8.71 0.63
N GLY A 56 -4.70 9.57 1.56
CA GLY A 56 -3.75 10.63 1.33
C GLY A 56 -4.19 11.59 0.22
N ARG A 57 -3.48 11.61 -0.89
CA ARG A 57 -3.82 12.45 -2.06
C ARG A 57 -4.67 11.73 -3.11
N GLY A 58 -5.16 10.53 -2.83
CA GLY A 58 -6.07 9.79 -3.69
C GLY A 58 -5.44 9.06 -4.86
N GLN A 59 -4.11 8.89 -4.90
CA GLN A 59 -3.46 8.16 -5.98
C GLN A 59 -3.90 6.69 -6.03
N LEU A 60 -3.92 6.00 -4.87
CA LEU A 60 -4.39 4.62 -4.79
C LEU A 60 -5.89 4.53 -5.05
N THR A 61 -6.67 5.47 -4.53
CA THR A 61 -8.11 5.58 -4.81
C THR A 61 -8.41 5.59 -6.32
N VAL A 62 -7.65 6.40 -7.09
CA VAL A 62 -7.79 6.46 -8.57
C VAL A 62 -7.47 5.11 -9.21
N ALA A 63 -6.41 4.42 -8.78
CA ALA A 63 -6.04 3.10 -9.29
C ALA A 63 -7.12 2.06 -8.99
N LEU A 64 -7.60 2.01 -7.74
CA LEU A 64 -8.67 1.10 -7.32
C LEU A 64 -10.00 1.36 -8.05
N ALA A 65 -10.35 2.63 -8.27
CA ALA A 65 -11.59 2.99 -8.97
C ALA A 65 -11.61 2.57 -10.44
N ARG A 66 -10.43 2.58 -11.08
CA ARG A 66 -10.27 2.04 -12.45
C ARG A 66 -10.36 0.52 -12.46
N GLU A 67 -9.78 -0.15 -11.46
CA GLU A 67 -9.79 -1.60 -11.34
C GLU A 67 -11.20 -2.17 -11.16
N VAL A 68 -11.96 -1.63 -10.19
CA VAL A 68 -13.34 -2.08 -9.96
C VAL A 68 -14.32 -1.59 -11.03
N GLY A 69 -13.91 -0.64 -11.86
CA GLY A 69 -14.69 -0.14 -12.98
C GLY A 69 -15.98 0.62 -12.58
N PRO A 70 -16.77 1.09 -13.55
CA PRO A 70 -17.94 1.95 -13.31
C PRO A 70 -19.09 1.26 -12.57
N SER A 71 -19.16 -0.07 -12.57
CA SER A 71 -20.14 -0.86 -11.82
C SER A 71 -19.71 -1.13 -10.37
N GLY A 72 -18.43 -0.94 -10.05
CA GLY A 72 -17.88 -1.03 -8.69
C GLY A 72 -17.94 0.31 -7.96
N ARG A 73 -17.46 0.31 -6.71
CA ARG A 73 -17.41 1.51 -5.87
C ARG A 73 -16.13 1.57 -5.08
N VAL A 74 -15.57 2.77 -4.94
CA VAL A 74 -14.48 3.04 -4.02
C VAL A 74 -14.92 4.02 -2.95
N TYR A 75 -14.73 3.66 -1.69
CA TYR A 75 -14.74 4.61 -0.58
C TYR A 75 -13.31 5.03 -0.27
N ALA A 76 -13.04 6.34 -0.27
CA ALA A 76 -11.74 6.88 0.14
C ALA A 76 -11.92 7.62 1.46
N THR A 77 -11.20 7.19 2.50
CA THR A 77 -11.31 7.81 3.83
C THR A 77 -10.04 8.56 4.18
N GLU A 78 -10.18 9.71 4.85
CA GLU A 78 -9.06 10.51 5.30
C GLU A 78 -9.48 11.38 6.49
N LEU A 79 -8.52 11.79 7.33
CA LEU A 79 -8.75 12.63 8.50
C LEU A 79 -8.73 14.12 8.16
N GLU A 80 -7.78 14.53 7.32
CA GLU A 80 -7.48 15.92 7.05
C GLU A 80 -8.34 16.49 5.92
N SER A 81 -8.98 17.63 6.16
CA SER A 81 -9.83 18.29 5.17
C SER A 81 -9.12 18.63 3.86
N ASP A 82 -7.81 18.96 3.92
CA ASP A 82 -6.98 19.23 2.75
C ASP A 82 -6.80 17.99 1.90
N ARG A 83 -6.56 16.84 2.55
CA ARG A 83 -6.45 15.54 1.86
C ARG A 83 -7.78 15.13 1.23
N LEU A 84 -8.90 15.36 1.92
CA LEU A 84 -10.22 15.11 1.34
C LEU A 84 -10.45 15.94 0.08
N ARG A 85 -9.95 17.19 0.01
CA ARG A 85 -10.00 18.02 -1.20
C ARG A 85 -9.07 17.48 -2.30
N ASP A 86 -7.86 17.05 -1.94
CA ASP A 86 -6.91 16.44 -2.88
C ASP A 86 -7.50 15.20 -3.53
N ILE A 87 -8.14 14.32 -2.75
CA ILE A 87 -8.81 13.11 -3.27
C ILE A 87 -9.90 13.48 -4.27
N ARG A 88 -10.80 14.42 -3.91
CA ARG A 88 -11.87 14.88 -4.81
C ARG A 88 -11.31 15.47 -6.12
N LYS A 89 -10.22 16.24 -6.02
CA LYS A 89 -9.54 16.79 -7.19
C LYS A 89 -8.93 15.69 -8.07
N ALA A 90 -8.25 14.73 -7.47
CA ALA A 90 -7.60 13.62 -8.19
C ALA A 90 -8.64 12.76 -8.94
N THR A 91 -9.71 12.39 -8.26
CA THR A 91 -10.79 11.56 -8.84
C THR A 91 -11.60 12.30 -9.89
N GLY A 92 -11.94 13.58 -9.66
CA GLY A 92 -12.62 14.43 -10.63
C GLY A 92 -11.78 14.68 -11.88
N SER A 93 -10.45 14.94 -11.72
CA SER A 93 -9.52 15.09 -12.86
C SER A 93 -9.36 13.80 -13.67
N ALA A 94 -9.59 12.64 -13.05
CA ALA A 94 -9.54 11.33 -13.69
C ALA A 94 -10.91 10.91 -14.30
N GLY A 95 -11.95 11.72 -14.17
CA GLY A 95 -13.30 11.43 -14.67
C GLY A 95 -13.98 10.25 -13.97
N LEU A 96 -13.67 10.02 -12.69
CA LEU A 96 -14.18 8.88 -11.93
C LEU A 96 -15.41 9.28 -11.10
N GLU A 97 -16.55 8.67 -11.41
CA GLU A 97 -17.84 8.92 -10.73
C GLU A 97 -18.17 7.85 -9.67
N ASN A 98 -17.39 6.77 -9.62
CA ASN A 98 -17.58 5.64 -8.73
C ASN A 98 -16.82 5.77 -7.38
N VAL A 99 -16.39 6.98 -7.01
CA VAL A 99 -15.67 7.26 -5.77
C VAL A 99 -16.51 8.09 -4.81
N SER A 100 -16.56 7.65 -3.54
CA SER A 100 -17.15 8.38 -2.42
C SER A 100 -16.07 8.75 -1.41
N VAL A 101 -15.89 10.06 -1.14
CA VAL A 101 -14.87 10.56 -0.21
C VAL A 101 -15.52 10.81 1.14
N ILE A 102 -15.00 10.14 2.18
CA ILE A 102 -15.55 10.13 3.54
C ILE A 102 -14.52 10.68 4.52
N GLU A 103 -14.95 11.59 5.37
CA GLU A 103 -14.16 12.05 6.52
C GLU A 103 -14.16 10.97 7.60
N ALA A 104 -12.97 10.47 7.93
CA ALA A 104 -12.77 9.49 9.00
C ALA A 104 -12.48 10.19 10.33
N HIS A 105 -12.38 9.41 11.40
CA HIS A 105 -11.86 9.82 12.70
C HIS A 105 -10.67 8.95 13.07
N ALA A 106 -9.84 9.41 14.01
CA ALA A 106 -8.67 8.65 14.49
C ALA A 106 -9.02 7.24 15.02
N THR A 107 -10.28 7.00 15.39
CA THR A 107 -10.74 5.74 15.97
C THR A 107 -11.79 5.01 15.12
N ARG A 108 -12.18 5.53 13.96
CA ARG A 108 -13.19 4.89 13.10
C ARG A 108 -13.14 5.39 11.66
N THR A 109 -13.47 4.50 10.76
CA THR A 109 -13.46 4.77 9.32
C THR A 109 -14.65 5.60 8.84
N ASN A 110 -15.75 5.64 9.59
CA ASN A 110 -17.06 6.18 9.18
C ASN A 110 -17.67 5.52 7.93
N LEU A 111 -17.16 4.37 7.53
CA LEU A 111 -17.73 3.58 6.45
C LEU A 111 -19.06 2.95 6.87
N PRO A 112 -20.01 2.71 5.93
CA PRO A 112 -21.21 1.93 6.21
C PRO A 112 -20.85 0.50 6.67
N GLU A 113 -21.69 -0.09 7.49
CA GLU A 113 -21.53 -1.48 7.89
C GLU A 113 -21.67 -2.43 6.70
N ARG A 114 -20.81 -3.45 6.66
CA ARG A 114 -20.81 -4.50 5.62
C ARG A 114 -20.85 -3.94 4.18
N CYS A 115 -20.26 -2.74 3.96
CA CYS A 115 -20.27 -2.11 2.64
C CYS A 115 -19.35 -2.80 1.66
N CYS A 116 -18.24 -3.31 2.15
CA CYS A 116 -17.05 -3.46 1.36
C CYS A 116 -16.64 -4.92 1.20
N ASP A 117 -16.29 -5.32 -0.02
CA ASP A 117 -15.70 -6.62 -0.34
C ASP A 117 -14.23 -6.65 0.11
N ALA A 118 -13.58 -5.49 0.05
CA ALA A 118 -12.19 -5.35 0.47
C ALA A 118 -11.90 -3.99 1.12
N LEU A 119 -10.88 -3.97 2.01
CA LEU A 119 -10.27 -2.76 2.54
C LEU A 119 -8.78 -2.78 2.23
N VAL A 120 -8.19 -1.62 2.02
CA VAL A 120 -6.76 -1.46 1.78
C VAL A 120 -6.18 -0.34 2.63
N LEU A 121 -5.00 -0.60 3.21
CA LEU A 121 -4.16 0.38 3.86
C LEU A 121 -2.78 0.36 3.20
N ARG A 122 -2.30 1.52 2.75
CA ARG A 122 -0.97 1.66 2.20
C ARG A 122 -0.19 2.71 2.98
N ARG A 123 0.73 2.26 3.86
CA ARG A 123 1.56 3.10 4.72
C ARG A 123 0.71 3.99 5.65
N VAL A 124 -0.21 3.38 6.36
CA VAL A 124 -1.18 4.04 7.24
C VAL A 124 -1.30 3.37 8.60
N TYR A 125 -1.17 2.03 8.65
CA TYR A 125 -1.43 1.28 9.89
C TYR A 125 -0.53 1.70 11.05
N HIS A 126 0.72 2.07 10.74
CA HIS A 126 1.68 2.54 11.73
C HIS A 126 1.29 3.88 12.40
N HIS A 127 0.31 4.62 11.85
CA HIS A 127 -0.23 5.85 12.45
C HIS A 127 -1.38 5.61 13.44
N PHE A 128 -1.81 4.37 13.64
CA PHE A 128 -2.92 4.10 14.54
C PHE A 128 -2.45 4.11 16.01
N ASP A 129 -2.82 5.15 16.78
CA ASP A 129 -2.61 5.21 18.22
C ASP A 129 -3.44 4.16 18.97
N ASN A 130 -4.63 3.83 18.46
CA ASN A 130 -5.53 2.83 19.01
C ASN A 130 -5.98 1.83 17.93
N PRO A 131 -5.11 0.90 17.52
CA PRO A 131 -5.42 -0.07 16.48
C PRO A 131 -6.57 -0.99 16.86
N GLN A 132 -6.80 -1.29 18.15
CA GLN A 132 -7.91 -2.13 18.58
C GLN A 132 -9.26 -1.54 18.14
N VAL A 133 -9.48 -0.25 18.37
CA VAL A 133 -10.76 0.41 18.04
C VAL A 133 -10.88 0.61 16.52
N MET A 134 -9.82 1.01 15.85
CA MET A 134 -9.84 1.17 14.40
C MET A 134 -10.04 -0.17 13.67
N ASN A 135 -9.40 -1.24 14.12
CA ASN A 135 -9.57 -2.58 13.56
C ASN A 135 -11.01 -3.10 13.73
N ALA A 136 -11.64 -2.82 14.88
CA ALA A 136 -13.06 -3.14 15.09
C ALA A 136 -13.95 -2.38 14.09
N SER A 137 -13.71 -1.09 13.86
CA SER A 137 -14.42 -0.29 12.87
C SER A 137 -14.22 -0.82 11.44
N MET A 138 -12.99 -1.17 11.06
CA MET A 138 -12.70 -1.79 9.75
C MET A 138 -13.43 -3.13 9.59
N ARG A 139 -13.43 -3.97 10.67
CA ARG A 139 -14.12 -5.25 10.63
C ARG A 139 -15.63 -5.10 10.43
N GLN A 140 -16.26 -4.10 11.07
CA GLN A 140 -17.67 -3.79 10.85
C GLN A 140 -18.00 -3.42 9.40
N SER A 141 -17.09 -2.70 8.74
CA SER A 141 -17.26 -2.21 7.37
C SER A 141 -17.09 -3.29 6.31
N LEU A 142 -16.36 -4.37 6.59
CA LEU A 142 -16.19 -5.50 5.67
C LEU A 142 -17.44 -6.40 5.65
N LYS A 143 -17.77 -6.93 4.49
CA LYS A 143 -18.70 -8.06 4.37
C LYS A 143 -18.10 -9.33 5.01
N PRO A 144 -18.90 -10.29 5.47
CA PRO A 144 -18.41 -11.64 5.81
C PRO A 144 -17.59 -12.23 4.67
N GLY A 145 -16.42 -12.78 4.96
CA GLY A 145 -15.49 -13.29 3.97
C GLY A 145 -14.64 -12.22 3.26
N GLY A 146 -14.92 -10.93 3.47
CA GLY A 146 -14.17 -9.82 2.88
C GLY A 146 -12.71 -9.77 3.33
N LEU A 147 -11.85 -9.20 2.49
CA LEU A 147 -10.40 -9.15 2.70
C LEU A 147 -9.95 -7.75 3.14
N LEU A 148 -8.92 -7.72 3.97
CA LEU A 148 -8.19 -6.50 4.33
C LEU A 148 -6.71 -6.71 4.03
N ALA A 149 -6.10 -5.78 3.31
CA ALA A 149 -4.68 -5.77 3.02
C ALA A 149 -3.98 -4.55 3.66
N VAL A 150 -2.90 -4.81 4.39
CA VAL A 150 -2.04 -3.80 5.00
C VAL A 150 -0.66 -3.89 4.35
N LEU A 151 -0.31 -2.89 3.55
CA LEU A 151 1.03 -2.72 3.00
C LEU A 151 1.73 -1.61 3.78
N ASP A 152 2.76 -1.99 4.55
CA ASP A 152 3.45 -1.08 5.44
C ASP A 152 4.95 -1.41 5.52
N PHE A 153 5.67 -0.84 6.49
CA PHE A 153 7.10 -1.02 6.66
C PHE A 153 7.48 -1.14 8.13
N ASN A 154 8.57 -1.88 8.37
CA ASN A 154 9.13 -2.05 9.69
C ASN A 154 9.75 -0.74 10.20
N PRO A 155 9.71 -0.46 11.50
CA PRO A 155 10.44 0.64 12.10
C PRO A 155 11.96 0.40 11.99
N ASP A 156 12.73 1.49 11.95
CA ASP A 156 14.19 1.41 11.94
C ASP A 156 14.78 1.08 13.34
N SER A 157 13.95 1.20 14.39
CA SER A 157 14.28 0.86 15.78
C SER A 157 13.36 -0.24 16.32
N ALA A 158 13.61 -0.70 17.54
CA ALA A 158 12.72 -1.65 18.20
C ALA A 158 11.33 -1.03 18.40
N GLU A 159 10.29 -1.71 17.89
CA GLU A 159 8.91 -1.27 18.05
C GLU A 159 8.44 -1.36 19.50
N SER A 160 7.75 -0.33 19.98
CA SER A 160 7.05 -0.40 21.26
C SER A 160 5.92 -1.44 21.20
N PRO A 161 5.77 -2.32 22.20
CA PRO A 161 4.62 -3.21 22.29
C PRO A 161 3.29 -2.48 22.50
N ASP A 162 3.33 -1.27 23.05
CA ASP A 162 2.19 -0.38 23.20
C ASP A 162 2.06 0.53 21.96
N PRO A 163 0.95 0.42 21.20
CA PRO A 163 0.75 1.23 20.01
C PRO A 163 0.79 2.75 20.26
N GLY A 164 0.27 3.22 21.40
CA GLY A 164 0.28 4.63 21.77
C GLY A 164 1.67 5.20 22.08
N ASN A 165 2.66 4.31 22.24
CA ASN A 165 4.07 4.67 22.49
C ASN A 165 4.97 4.32 21.29
N ARG A 166 4.43 4.00 20.13
CA ARG A 166 5.21 3.86 18.89
C ARG A 166 5.84 5.19 18.52
N ASP A 167 7.05 5.11 17.98
CA ASP A 167 7.74 6.31 17.50
C ASP A 167 6.91 7.04 16.43
N THR A 168 6.77 8.35 16.57
CA THR A 168 6.05 9.22 15.63
C THR A 168 6.99 10.04 14.75
N GLY A 169 8.30 9.84 14.88
CA GLY A 169 9.34 10.51 14.09
C GLY A 169 9.41 10.00 12.65
N ASP A 170 10.42 10.44 11.89
CA ASP A 170 10.63 10.06 10.48
C ASP A 170 10.92 8.56 10.28
N GLN A 171 11.25 7.84 11.35
CA GLN A 171 11.60 6.41 11.37
C GLN A 171 10.51 5.54 12.00
N HIS A 172 9.32 6.11 12.18
CA HIS A 172 8.19 5.35 12.70
C HIS A 172 7.73 4.28 11.69
N GLY A 173 7.31 3.17 12.20
CA GLY A 173 6.84 2.02 11.41
C GLY A 173 6.10 1.07 12.33
N VAL A 174 5.68 -0.06 11.78
CA VAL A 174 5.04 -1.15 12.52
C VAL A 174 5.59 -2.47 12.00
N THR A 175 5.78 -3.47 12.84
CA THR A 175 6.20 -4.80 12.37
C THR A 175 5.01 -5.58 11.81
N SER A 176 5.24 -6.44 10.82
CA SER A 176 4.22 -7.37 10.31
C SER A 176 3.63 -8.24 11.43
N ALA A 177 4.46 -8.62 12.40
CA ALA A 177 4.04 -9.41 13.56
C ALA A 177 3.04 -8.64 14.45
N SER A 178 3.25 -7.34 14.67
CA SER A 178 2.31 -6.49 15.40
C SER A 178 0.99 -6.32 14.66
N VAL A 179 1.03 -6.07 13.35
CA VAL A 179 -0.17 -5.97 12.51
C VAL A 179 -0.99 -7.26 12.58
N VAL A 180 -0.35 -8.43 12.43
CA VAL A 180 -1.02 -9.74 12.50
C VAL A 180 -1.64 -9.94 13.89
N ARG A 181 -0.89 -9.68 14.96
CA ARG A 181 -1.37 -9.82 16.33
C ARG A 181 -2.63 -8.97 16.59
N GLU A 182 -2.57 -7.69 16.23
CA GLU A 182 -3.63 -6.71 16.50
C GLU A 182 -4.88 -6.96 15.65
N LEU A 183 -4.73 -7.36 14.40
CA LEU A 183 -5.84 -7.75 13.54
C LEU A 183 -6.47 -9.06 14.00
N SER A 184 -5.66 -10.04 14.44
CA SER A 184 -6.17 -11.30 15.00
C SER A 184 -6.96 -11.07 16.30
N GLN A 185 -6.50 -10.15 17.16
CA GLN A 185 -7.23 -9.74 18.37
C GLN A 185 -8.58 -9.07 18.06
N ALA A 186 -8.69 -8.40 16.91
CA ALA A 186 -9.95 -7.84 16.41
C ALA A 186 -10.86 -8.88 15.72
N GLY A 187 -10.45 -10.15 15.68
CA GLY A 187 -11.24 -11.26 15.14
C GLY A 187 -11.11 -11.45 13.62
N PHE A 188 -10.00 -11.00 13.03
CA PHE A 188 -9.63 -11.33 11.65
C PHE A 188 -8.86 -12.65 11.60
N GLU A 189 -8.98 -13.36 10.49
CA GLU A 189 -8.20 -14.56 10.17
C GLU A 189 -7.03 -14.21 9.26
N LEU A 190 -5.82 -14.66 9.60
CA LEU A 190 -4.65 -14.47 8.76
C LEU A 190 -4.77 -15.28 7.46
N VAL A 191 -4.55 -14.61 6.33
CA VAL A 191 -4.50 -15.23 5.00
C VAL A 191 -3.06 -15.35 4.49
N ALA A 192 -2.30 -14.26 4.56
CA ALA A 192 -0.91 -14.22 4.09
C ALA A 192 -0.10 -13.14 4.81
N VAL A 193 1.20 -13.40 4.93
CA VAL A 193 2.23 -12.38 5.20
C VAL A 193 3.29 -12.54 4.11
N GLU A 194 3.60 -11.46 3.44
CA GLU A 194 4.60 -11.42 2.38
C GLU A 194 5.60 -10.32 2.66
N GLU A 195 6.89 -10.65 2.57
CA GLU A 195 7.93 -9.64 2.58
C GLU A 195 7.89 -8.81 1.30
N GLY A 196 8.19 -7.52 1.42
CA GLY A 196 8.24 -6.61 0.29
C GLY A 196 9.48 -6.85 -0.58
N ALA A 197 9.41 -6.39 -1.83
CA ALA A 197 10.56 -6.38 -2.74
C ALA A 197 11.73 -5.53 -2.19
N ARG A 198 11.45 -4.58 -1.31
CA ARG A 198 12.46 -3.81 -0.57
C ARG A 198 12.54 -4.32 0.86
N PRO A 199 13.77 -4.42 1.42
CA PRO A 199 13.95 -4.78 2.81
C PRO A 199 13.11 -3.91 3.74
N GLY A 200 12.52 -4.51 4.77
CA GLY A 200 11.70 -3.83 5.76
C GLY A 200 10.26 -3.51 5.34
N ARG A 201 9.86 -3.77 4.09
CA ARG A 201 8.45 -3.65 3.67
C ARG A 201 7.75 -4.98 3.69
N PHE A 202 6.47 -4.96 4.01
CA PHE A 202 5.64 -6.16 4.08
C PHE A 202 4.22 -5.89 3.59
N LEU A 203 3.52 -6.98 3.28
CA LEU A 203 2.08 -7.02 3.03
C LEU A 203 1.47 -8.08 3.94
N VAL A 204 0.50 -7.69 4.75
CA VAL A 204 -0.34 -8.58 5.55
C VAL A 204 -1.72 -8.60 4.93
N VAL A 205 -2.25 -9.79 4.68
CA VAL A 205 -3.64 -9.99 4.22
C VAL A 205 -4.38 -10.80 5.25
N VAL A 206 -5.53 -10.28 5.66
CA VAL A 206 -6.44 -10.97 6.59
C VAL A 206 -7.84 -11.01 6.02
N ARG A 207 -8.68 -11.90 6.56
CA ARG A 207 -10.07 -12.07 6.18
C ARG A 207 -10.99 -11.80 7.37
N ARG A 208 -12.11 -11.13 7.14
CA ARG A 208 -13.23 -11.20 8.06
C ARG A 208 -13.84 -12.60 7.97
N PRO A 209 -13.97 -13.37 9.08
CA PRO A 209 -14.67 -14.66 9.05
C PRO A 209 -16.05 -14.58 8.39
N SER A 210 -16.46 -15.65 7.72
CA SER A 210 -17.85 -15.84 7.31
C SER A 210 -18.65 -16.17 8.57
N ASP A 211 -19.69 -15.41 8.88
CA ASP A 211 -20.55 -15.63 10.05
C ASP A 211 -21.26 -16.97 9.97
#